data_b50affb3f82aae155d64af376fe103a3
#
_entry.id   b50affb3f82aae155d64af376fe103a3
#
_cell.length_a   1.000
_cell.length_b   1.000
_cell.length_c   1.000
_cell.angle_alpha   90.00
_cell.angle_beta   90.00
_cell.angle_gamma   90.00
#
_symmetry.space_group_name_H-M   'P 1'
#
loop_
_entity.id
_entity.type
_entity.pdbx_description
1 polymer ?
#
loop_
_entity_poly.entity_id
_entity_poly.type
_entity_poly.pdbx_seq_one_letter_code
_entity_poly.pdbx_strand_id
1 'polypeptide(L)'
;MTWANNIGLYQKKKYKDALEVAASKGTFVHDGIEDFIQNGNELDLDKVPPGYQKEVNFAYGSFKSWWTVISKRNVKVIMQEHKLVCPWFGGTLDLLIEIDGKVYLLDFKTSNNSSYKYFLQLAAYRYILKYYYDIEIYGCGVIKLNKKYIGFDEFIIDKSHPEYEGFMNICERTFLSIVYGFINRTLVERNYNNIFVG
;
A
#
# COMPACT_ATOMS: atom_id res chain seq x y z
N MET A 1 8.18 21.55 35.40
CA MET A 1 7.33 21.06 34.28
C MET A 1 8.04 20.87 32.94
N THR A 2 9.34 21.15 32.80
CA THR A 2 10.09 21.12 31.53
C THR A 2 10.69 19.77 31.15
N TRP A 3 11.02 18.89 32.10
CA TRP A 3 11.73 17.63 31.82
C TRP A 3 10.83 16.57 31.18
N ALA A 4 9.58 16.39 31.65
CA ALA A 4 8.64 15.41 31.12
C ALA A 4 8.18 15.76 29.68
N ASN A 5 8.03 17.07 29.37
CA ASN A 5 7.72 17.53 28.03
C ASN A 5 8.86 17.27 27.02
N ASN A 6 10.12 17.38 27.46
CA ASN A 6 11.27 17.13 26.59
C ASN A 6 11.45 15.65 26.27
N ILE A 7 11.14 14.74 27.19
CA ILE A 7 11.16 13.28 26.92
C ILE A 7 10.08 12.90 25.90
N GLY A 8 8.85 13.41 26.07
CA GLY A 8 7.75 13.13 25.15
C GLY A 8 8.04 13.66 23.73
N LEU A 9 8.62 14.85 23.61
CA LEU A 9 9.01 15.42 22.32
C LEU A 9 10.16 14.64 21.68
N TYR A 10 11.17 14.21 22.46
CA TYR A 10 12.29 13.39 21.97
C TYR A 10 11.82 12.02 21.46
N GLN A 11 10.96 11.34 22.20
CA GLN A 11 10.40 10.07 21.79
C GLN A 11 9.53 10.21 20.53
N LYS A 12 8.73 11.26 20.43
CA LYS A 12 7.91 11.56 19.25
C LYS A 12 8.77 11.84 18.02
N LYS A 13 9.86 12.60 18.17
CA LYS A 13 10.84 12.86 17.09
C LYS A 13 11.50 11.57 16.65
N LYS A 14 12.04 10.77 17.57
CA LYS A 14 12.70 9.48 17.28
C LYS A 14 11.74 8.51 16.56
N TYR A 15 10.48 8.48 16.95
CA TYR A 15 9.47 7.68 16.28
C TYR A 15 9.19 8.17 14.85
N LYS A 16 9.09 9.48 14.65
CA LYS A 16 8.91 10.09 13.34
C LYS A 16 10.09 9.79 12.42
N ASP A 17 11.32 9.98 12.90
CA ASP A 17 12.55 9.68 12.15
C ASP A 17 12.60 8.19 11.74
N ALA A 18 12.21 7.27 12.62
CA ALA A 18 12.16 5.84 12.33
C ALA A 18 11.10 5.49 11.28
N LEU A 19 9.95 6.18 11.27
CA LEU A 19 8.94 6.03 10.22
C LEU A 19 9.41 6.55 8.86
N GLU A 20 10.09 7.68 8.83
CA GLU A 20 10.65 8.25 7.60
C GLU A 20 11.72 7.33 6.99
N VAL A 21 12.60 6.77 7.82
CA VAL A 21 13.58 5.76 7.38
C VAL A 21 12.91 4.51 6.84
N ALA A 22 11.87 4.02 7.52
CA ALA A 22 11.14 2.83 7.06
C ALA A 22 10.41 3.07 5.74
N ALA A 23 9.80 4.25 5.57
CA ALA A 23 9.16 4.67 4.33
C ALA A 23 10.18 4.75 3.18
N SER A 24 11.34 5.37 3.42
CA SER A 24 12.40 5.49 2.42
C SER A 24 12.91 4.12 1.94
N LYS A 25 13.08 3.16 2.85
CA LYS A 25 13.44 1.78 2.47
C LYS A 25 12.36 1.11 1.61
N GLY A 26 11.08 1.34 1.95
CA GLY A 26 9.95 0.85 1.17
C GLY A 26 9.98 1.40 -0.26
N THR A 27 10.22 2.69 -0.42
CA THR A 27 10.30 3.36 -1.73
C THR A 27 11.36 2.69 -2.64
N PHE A 28 12.57 2.47 -2.15
CA PHE A 28 13.61 1.77 -2.95
C PHE A 28 13.19 0.37 -3.40
N VAL A 29 12.42 -0.35 -2.57
CA VAL A 29 11.91 -1.68 -2.94
C VAL A 29 10.84 -1.55 -4.02
N HIS A 30 9.88 -0.63 -3.89
CA HIS A 30 8.83 -0.39 -4.88
C HIS A 30 9.40 0.06 -6.22
N ASP A 31 10.34 1.03 -6.22
CA ASP A 31 11.03 1.51 -7.43
C ASP A 31 11.77 0.35 -8.13
N GLY A 32 12.43 -0.52 -7.37
CA GLY A 32 13.11 -1.70 -7.92
C GLY A 32 12.14 -2.74 -8.48
N ILE A 33 10.98 -2.94 -7.85
CA ILE A 33 9.91 -3.81 -8.34
C ILE A 33 9.31 -3.25 -9.63
N GLU A 34 9.07 -1.94 -9.66
CA GLU A 34 8.54 -1.26 -10.83
C GLU A 34 9.46 -1.42 -12.03
N ASP A 35 10.74 -1.10 -11.87
CA ASP A 35 11.72 -1.20 -12.96
C ASP A 35 11.92 -2.64 -13.43
N PHE A 36 11.88 -3.60 -12.52
CA PHE A 36 11.96 -5.01 -12.88
C PHE A 36 10.76 -5.48 -13.73
N ILE A 37 9.53 -5.15 -13.31
CA ILE A 37 8.33 -5.58 -14.02
C ILE A 37 8.21 -4.88 -15.39
N GLN A 38 8.56 -3.59 -15.47
CA GLN A 38 8.42 -2.79 -16.69
C GLN A 38 9.55 -3.05 -17.70
N ASN A 39 10.79 -3.14 -17.22
CA ASN A 39 11.98 -3.10 -18.06
C ASN A 39 12.86 -4.36 -17.95
N GLY A 40 12.59 -5.23 -16.99
CA GLY A 40 13.41 -6.40 -16.69
C GLY A 40 14.73 -6.06 -15.98
N ASN A 41 14.89 -4.82 -15.49
CA ASN A 41 16.11 -4.38 -14.83
C ASN A 41 16.18 -4.92 -13.40
N GLU A 42 17.38 -5.33 -12.98
CA GLU A 42 17.61 -5.67 -11.58
C GLU A 42 17.81 -4.41 -10.72
N LEU A 43 17.48 -4.53 -9.44
CA LEU A 43 17.67 -3.45 -8.47
C LEU A 43 19.16 -3.05 -8.40
N ASP A 44 19.42 -1.78 -8.66
CA ASP A 44 20.75 -1.18 -8.51
C ASP A 44 20.99 -0.78 -7.05
N LEU A 45 21.73 -1.63 -6.31
CA LEU A 45 22.03 -1.39 -4.91
C LEU A 45 22.97 -0.20 -4.68
N ASP A 46 23.72 0.25 -5.69
CA ASP A 46 24.62 1.40 -5.55
C ASP A 46 23.83 2.70 -5.40
N LYS A 47 22.58 2.74 -5.88
CA LYS A 47 21.65 3.84 -5.67
C LYS A 47 20.97 3.86 -4.30
N VAL A 48 21.12 2.76 -3.54
CA VAL A 48 20.53 2.61 -2.20
C VAL A 48 21.54 3.02 -1.13
N PRO A 49 21.20 3.90 -0.17
CA PRO A 49 22.13 4.26 0.91
C PRO A 49 22.69 3.03 1.62
N PRO A 50 24.00 2.98 1.94
CA PRO A 50 24.67 1.79 2.49
C PRO A 50 23.98 1.18 3.71
N GLY A 51 23.41 2.03 4.58
CA GLY A 51 22.65 1.57 5.77
C GLY A 51 21.29 0.92 5.45
N TYR A 52 20.80 0.97 4.21
CA TYR A 52 19.54 0.40 3.78
C TYR A 52 19.71 -0.82 2.89
N GLN A 53 20.87 -0.95 2.22
CA GLN A 53 21.12 -1.95 1.19
C GLN A 53 20.73 -3.37 1.61
N LYS A 54 21.11 -3.78 2.83
CA LYS A 54 20.83 -5.13 3.31
C LYS A 54 19.33 -5.44 3.38
N GLU A 55 18.54 -4.55 3.99
CA GLU A 55 17.10 -4.76 4.14
C GLU A 55 16.38 -4.63 2.81
N VAL A 56 16.77 -3.66 1.98
CA VAL A 56 16.21 -3.45 0.64
C VAL A 56 16.50 -4.65 -0.26
N ASN A 57 17.73 -5.17 -0.25
CA ASN A 57 18.12 -6.37 -1.02
C ASN A 57 17.32 -7.61 -0.60
N PHE A 58 17.13 -7.84 0.71
CA PHE A 58 16.29 -8.96 1.17
C PHE A 58 14.83 -8.80 0.75
N ALA A 59 14.24 -7.60 0.88
CA ALA A 59 12.87 -7.36 0.50
C ALA A 59 12.68 -7.50 -1.02
N TYR A 60 13.59 -6.96 -1.82
CA TYR A 60 13.57 -7.14 -3.26
C TYR A 60 13.78 -8.61 -3.68
N GLY A 61 14.70 -9.32 -3.05
CA GLY A 61 14.88 -10.77 -3.25
C GLY A 61 13.62 -11.57 -2.87
N SER A 62 12.87 -11.12 -1.85
CA SER A 62 11.59 -11.71 -1.47
C SER A 62 10.53 -11.50 -2.55
N PHE A 63 10.47 -10.31 -3.16
CA PHE A 63 9.66 -10.07 -4.34
C PHE A 63 10.05 -10.96 -5.52
N LYS A 64 11.33 -11.08 -5.85
CA LYS A 64 11.83 -11.95 -6.93
C LYS A 64 11.42 -13.42 -6.71
N SER A 65 11.49 -13.88 -5.46
CA SER A 65 11.04 -15.23 -5.08
C SER A 65 9.53 -15.40 -5.32
N TRP A 66 8.71 -14.43 -4.91
CA TRP A 66 7.28 -14.42 -5.17
C TRP A 66 6.98 -14.38 -6.67
N TRP A 67 7.63 -13.47 -7.41
CA TRP A 67 7.44 -13.32 -8.86
C TRP A 67 7.79 -14.59 -9.63
N THR A 68 8.84 -15.30 -9.21
CA THR A 68 9.24 -16.59 -9.81
C THR A 68 8.16 -17.66 -9.67
N VAL A 69 7.37 -17.61 -8.59
CA VAL A 69 6.24 -18.54 -8.40
C VAL A 69 5.06 -18.12 -9.28
N ILE A 70 4.69 -16.85 -9.25
CA ILE A 70 3.54 -16.33 -9.99
C ILE A 70 3.74 -16.39 -11.50
N SER A 71 4.93 -16.07 -12.00
CA SER A 71 5.23 -16.04 -13.45
C SER A 71 5.19 -17.42 -14.14
N LYS A 72 5.06 -18.50 -13.39
CA LYS A 72 4.78 -19.84 -13.94
C LYS A 72 3.33 -20.02 -14.37
N ARG A 73 2.44 -19.13 -13.94
CA ARG A 73 1.03 -19.09 -14.31
C ARG A 73 0.83 -18.20 -15.54
N ASN A 74 -0.39 -18.18 -16.08
CA ASN A 74 -0.72 -17.21 -17.13
C ASN A 74 -0.93 -15.83 -16.48
N VAL A 75 0.11 -15.00 -16.58
CA VAL A 75 0.17 -13.69 -15.90
C VAL A 75 0.20 -12.57 -16.91
N LYS A 76 -0.63 -11.55 -16.67
CA LYS A 76 -0.64 -10.29 -17.42
C LYS A 76 -0.71 -9.11 -16.44
N VAL A 77 0.30 -8.25 -16.44
CA VAL A 77 0.26 -6.98 -15.69
C VAL A 77 -0.70 -6.03 -16.41
N ILE A 78 -1.68 -5.51 -15.68
CA ILE A 78 -2.68 -4.56 -16.21
C ILE A 78 -2.25 -3.12 -15.87
N MET A 79 -1.91 -2.86 -14.60
CA MET A 79 -1.41 -1.58 -14.13
C MET A 79 -0.37 -1.82 -13.03
N GLN A 80 0.60 -0.91 -12.95
CA GLN A 80 1.64 -0.92 -11.92
C GLN A 80 1.97 0.52 -11.52
N GLU A 81 2.21 0.76 -10.21
CA GLU A 81 2.50 2.08 -9.64
C GLU A 81 1.58 3.17 -10.22
N HIS A 82 0.31 2.79 -10.44
CA HIS A 82 -0.65 3.61 -11.17
C HIS A 82 -1.43 4.53 -10.22
N LYS A 83 -1.47 5.83 -10.57
CA LYS A 83 -2.24 6.82 -9.80
C LYS A 83 -3.73 6.66 -10.09
N LEU A 84 -4.48 6.30 -9.05
CA LEU A 84 -5.92 6.27 -9.06
C LEU A 84 -6.47 7.53 -8.40
N VAL A 85 -7.45 8.17 -9.04
CA VAL A 85 -8.06 9.40 -8.54
C VAL A 85 -9.58 9.35 -8.72
N CYS A 86 -10.31 9.77 -7.70
CA CYS A 86 -11.73 10.13 -7.80
C CYS A 86 -11.94 11.49 -7.13
N PRO A 87 -13.14 12.11 -7.21
CA PRO A 87 -13.36 13.45 -6.65
C PRO A 87 -13.10 13.58 -5.15
N TRP A 88 -13.06 12.47 -4.40
CA TRP A 88 -13.02 12.47 -2.94
C TRP A 88 -11.68 12.03 -2.36
N PHE A 89 -10.95 11.19 -3.08
CA PHE A 89 -9.65 10.66 -2.66
C PHE A 89 -8.88 10.08 -3.85
N GLY A 90 -7.63 9.78 -3.62
CA GLY A 90 -6.75 9.13 -4.59
C GLY A 90 -5.58 8.46 -3.92
N GLY A 91 -4.78 7.78 -4.70
CA GLY A 91 -3.55 7.13 -4.25
C GLY A 91 -2.87 6.41 -5.41
N THR A 92 -1.78 5.71 -5.12
CA THR A 92 -1.07 4.89 -6.10
C THR A 92 -1.28 3.42 -5.74
N LEU A 93 -1.80 2.62 -6.67
CA LEU A 93 -1.83 1.17 -6.51
C LEU A 93 -0.47 0.59 -6.87
N ASP A 94 -0.04 -0.45 -6.17
CA ASP A 94 1.25 -1.09 -6.46
C ASP A 94 1.13 -1.99 -7.69
N LEU A 95 0.17 -2.93 -7.71
CA LEU A 95 0.02 -3.88 -8.80
C LEU A 95 -1.44 -4.30 -9.03
N LEU A 96 -1.89 -4.15 -10.28
CA LEU A 96 -3.11 -4.76 -10.80
C LEU A 96 -2.69 -5.80 -11.84
N ILE A 97 -3.04 -7.06 -11.61
CA ILE A 97 -2.54 -8.20 -12.37
C ILE A 97 -3.65 -9.19 -12.68
N GLU A 98 -3.65 -9.72 -13.89
CA GLU A 98 -4.48 -10.87 -14.24
C GLU A 98 -3.65 -12.14 -14.07
N ILE A 99 -4.19 -13.11 -13.34
CA ILE A 99 -3.60 -14.42 -13.11
C ILE A 99 -4.64 -15.47 -13.47
N ASP A 100 -4.36 -16.27 -14.49
CA ASP A 100 -5.27 -17.31 -15.03
C ASP A 100 -6.67 -16.75 -15.33
N GLY A 101 -6.75 -15.58 -15.95
CA GLY A 101 -8.01 -14.92 -16.34
C GLY A 101 -8.77 -14.23 -15.20
N LYS A 102 -8.17 -14.11 -14.01
CA LYS A 102 -8.76 -13.46 -12.84
C LYS A 102 -7.95 -12.25 -12.42
N VAL A 103 -8.61 -11.10 -12.22
CA VAL A 103 -7.95 -9.84 -11.88
C VAL A 103 -7.75 -9.68 -10.38
N TYR A 104 -6.51 -9.50 -9.97
CA TYR A 104 -6.11 -9.28 -8.59
C TYR A 104 -5.52 -7.89 -8.39
N LEU A 105 -5.94 -7.23 -7.31
CA LEU A 105 -5.34 -5.99 -6.81
C LEU A 105 -4.41 -6.34 -5.65
N LEU A 106 -3.12 -6.13 -5.84
CA LEU A 106 -2.08 -6.52 -4.90
C LEU A 106 -1.29 -5.30 -4.41
N ASP A 107 -0.87 -5.36 -3.15
CA ASP A 107 -0.10 -4.33 -2.47
C ASP A 107 1.13 -4.97 -1.83
N PHE A 108 2.32 -4.38 -2.03
CA PHE A 108 3.57 -4.86 -1.47
C PHE A 108 3.89 -4.16 -0.16
N LYS A 109 4.22 -4.92 0.87
CA LYS A 109 4.57 -4.36 2.18
C LYS A 109 5.87 -4.95 2.71
N THR A 110 6.78 -4.07 3.12
CA THR A 110 8.04 -4.43 3.80
C THR A 110 7.94 -4.29 5.33
N SER A 111 6.76 -3.98 5.86
CA SER A 111 6.53 -3.83 7.30
C SER A 111 6.59 -5.18 8.03
N ASN A 112 7.05 -5.18 9.29
CA ASN A 112 7.07 -6.40 10.10
C ASN A 112 5.67 -6.84 10.55
N ASN A 113 4.71 -5.91 10.65
CA ASN A 113 3.36 -6.18 11.15
C ASN A 113 2.38 -6.27 9.98
N SER A 114 1.51 -7.27 10.00
CA SER A 114 0.29 -7.27 9.19
C SER A 114 -0.73 -6.31 9.81
N SER A 115 -1.51 -5.64 8.97
CA SER A 115 -2.53 -4.70 9.44
C SER A 115 -3.76 -4.75 8.56
N TYR A 116 -4.95 -4.82 9.18
CA TYR A 116 -6.23 -4.68 8.47
C TYR A 116 -6.33 -3.37 7.67
N LYS A 117 -5.53 -2.35 8.04
CA LYS A 117 -5.48 -1.06 7.34
C LYS A 117 -5.05 -1.20 5.87
N TYR A 118 -4.28 -2.21 5.54
CA TYR A 118 -3.91 -2.49 4.15
C TYR A 118 -5.13 -2.87 3.31
N PHE A 119 -6.06 -3.64 3.91
CA PHE A 119 -7.31 -3.97 3.24
C PHE A 119 -8.27 -2.77 3.11
N LEU A 120 -8.20 -1.78 4.00
CA LEU A 120 -8.91 -0.52 3.82
C LEU A 120 -8.37 0.25 2.59
N GLN A 121 -7.05 0.26 2.39
CA GLN A 121 -6.40 0.85 1.21
C GLN A 121 -6.81 0.10 -0.07
N LEU A 122 -6.74 -1.23 -0.07
CA LEU A 122 -7.16 -2.05 -1.21
C LEU A 122 -8.65 -1.87 -1.53
N ALA A 123 -9.52 -1.75 -0.52
CA ALA A 123 -10.94 -1.49 -0.72
C ALA A 123 -11.20 -0.11 -1.34
N ALA A 124 -10.42 0.91 -0.95
CA ALA A 124 -10.47 2.24 -1.56
C ALA A 124 -10.09 2.18 -3.05
N TYR A 125 -9.02 1.48 -3.40
CA TYR A 125 -8.61 1.32 -4.79
C TYR A 125 -9.59 0.46 -5.59
N ARG A 126 -10.11 -0.64 -4.99
CA ARG A 126 -11.18 -1.45 -5.59
C ARG A 126 -12.41 -0.58 -5.93
N TYR A 127 -12.80 0.33 -5.03
CA TYR A 127 -13.89 1.29 -5.27
C TYR A 127 -13.61 2.17 -6.50
N ILE A 128 -12.42 2.78 -6.59
CA ILE A 128 -12.05 3.61 -7.74
C ILE A 128 -12.03 2.78 -9.02
N LEU A 129 -11.39 1.61 -9.02
CA LEU A 129 -11.29 0.74 -10.18
C LEU A 129 -12.68 0.33 -10.70
N LYS A 130 -13.59 -0.02 -9.80
CA LYS A 130 -14.95 -0.42 -10.16
C LYS A 130 -15.77 0.74 -10.74
N TYR A 131 -15.80 1.90 -10.07
CA TYR A 131 -16.74 2.96 -10.41
C TYR A 131 -16.21 4.00 -11.41
N TYR A 132 -14.92 4.08 -11.61
CA TYR A 132 -14.29 5.08 -12.48
C TYR A 132 -13.47 4.48 -13.63
N TYR A 133 -13.09 3.20 -13.53
CA TYR A 133 -12.31 2.50 -14.57
C TYR A 133 -13.08 1.32 -15.18
N ASP A 134 -14.25 0.96 -14.65
CA ASP A 134 -15.05 -0.20 -15.06
C ASP A 134 -14.29 -1.53 -14.99
N ILE A 135 -13.44 -1.66 -13.96
CA ILE A 135 -12.62 -2.85 -13.74
C ILE A 135 -13.13 -3.62 -12.52
N GLU A 136 -13.60 -4.84 -12.77
CA GLU A 136 -14.02 -5.78 -11.74
C GLU A 136 -12.83 -6.54 -11.15
N ILE A 137 -12.68 -6.49 -9.83
CA ILE A 137 -11.61 -7.17 -9.10
C ILE A 137 -12.11 -8.53 -8.62
N TYR A 138 -11.37 -9.60 -8.96
CA TYR A 138 -11.64 -10.94 -8.48
C TYR A 138 -11.13 -11.16 -7.06
N GLY A 139 -9.93 -10.68 -6.74
CA GLY A 139 -9.32 -10.80 -5.42
C GLY A 139 -8.44 -9.62 -5.05
N CYS A 140 -8.28 -9.43 -3.74
CA CYS A 140 -7.40 -8.41 -3.17
C CYS A 140 -6.37 -9.07 -2.24
N GLY A 141 -5.14 -8.56 -2.21
CA GLY A 141 -4.13 -9.15 -1.36
C GLY A 141 -2.95 -8.25 -1.04
N VAL A 142 -2.30 -8.60 0.05
CA VAL A 142 -1.04 -8.02 0.50
C VAL A 142 0.06 -9.06 0.39
N ILE A 143 1.10 -8.73 -0.34
CA ILE A 143 2.32 -9.53 -0.43
C ILE A 143 3.35 -8.91 0.51
N LYS A 144 3.58 -9.58 1.62
CA LYS A 144 4.53 -9.12 2.62
C LYS A 144 5.92 -9.61 2.29
N LEU A 145 6.81 -8.68 1.97
CA LEU A 145 8.20 -8.93 1.60
C LEU A 145 9.09 -8.89 2.83
N ASN A 146 9.77 -9.99 3.12
CA ASN A 146 10.63 -10.06 4.30
C ASN A 146 11.94 -9.30 4.03
N LYS A 147 12.37 -8.47 4.99
CA LYS A 147 13.59 -7.65 4.91
C LYS A 147 14.74 -8.16 5.77
N LYS A 148 14.61 -9.35 6.37
CA LYS A 148 15.66 -9.98 7.17
C LYS A 148 16.26 -11.21 6.50
N TYR A 149 15.48 -11.86 5.63
CA TYR A 149 15.84 -13.00 4.81
C TYR A 149 14.97 -13.01 3.55
N ILE A 150 15.34 -13.76 2.52
CA ILE A 150 14.53 -13.92 1.31
C ILE A 150 13.34 -14.84 1.64
N GLY A 151 12.13 -14.29 1.57
CA GLY A 151 10.88 -14.98 1.84
C GLY A 151 9.70 -14.00 1.87
N PHE A 152 8.51 -14.50 1.64
CA PHE A 152 7.29 -13.68 1.58
C PHE A 152 6.12 -14.41 2.26
N ASP A 153 5.13 -13.62 2.69
CA ASP A 153 3.83 -14.11 3.13
C ASP A 153 2.76 -13.51 2.21
N GLU A 154 1.75 -14.30 1.85
CA GLU A 154 0.59 -13.88 1.07
C GLU A 154 -0.64 -13.78 1.95
N PHE A 155 -1.30 -12.63 1.95
CA PHE A 155 -2.58 -12.41 2.59
C PHE A 155 -3.57 -12.04 1.49
N ILE A 156 -4.06 -13.04 0.75
CA ILE A 156 -4.96 -12.88 -0.39
C ILE A 156 -6.33 -13.42 -0.02
N ILE A 157 -7.37 -12.64 -0.35
CA ILE A 157 -8.76 -13.07 -0.28
C ILE A 157 -9.42 -12.78 -1.62
N ASP A 158 -10.21 -13.71 -2.14
CA ASP A 158 -10.85 -13.59 -3.44
C ASP A 158 -12.28 -14.14 -3.46
N LYS A 159 -12.96 -14.01 -4.60
CA LYS A 159 -14.37 -14.43 -4.79
C LYS A 159 -14.64 -15.93 -4.57
N SER A 160 -13.62 -16.76 -4.45
CA SER A 160 -13.78 -18.17 -4.05
C SER A 160 -14.00 -18.35 -2.54
N HIS A 161 -13.56 -17.36 -1.74
CA HIS A 161 -13.79 -17.39 -0.30
C HIS A 161 -15.19 -16.83 0.04
N PRO A 162 -16.01 -17.54 0.83
CA PRO A 162 -17.40 -17.13 1.10
C PRO A 162 -17.52 -15.75 1.77
N GLU A 163 -16.51 -15.34 2.56
CA GLU A 163 -16.49 -14.06 3.27
C GLU A 163 -15.94 -12.89 2.45
N TYR A 164 -15.46 -13.11 1.22
CA TYR A 164 -14.76 -12.08 0.43
C TYR A 164 -15.60 -10.81 0.27
N GLU A 165 -16.81 -10.93 -0.28
CA GLU A 165 -17.63 -9.74 -0.53
C GLU A 165 -18.06 -9.05 0.77
N GLY A 166 -18.41 -9.82 1.80
CA GLY A 166 -18.74 -9.29 3.12
C GLY A 166 -17.59 -8.48 3.71
N PHE A 167 -16.39 -9.05 3.71
CA PHE A 167 -15.19 -8.41 4.25
C PHE A 167 -14.80 -7.17 3.45
N MET A 168 -14.73 -7.25 2.12
CA MET A 168 -14.36 -6.12 1.28
C MET A 168 -15.37 -4.97 1.35
N ASN A 169 -16.67 -5.28 1.44
CA ASN A 169 -17.71 -4.26 1.60
C ASN A 169 -17.65 -3.58 2.98
N ILE A 170 -17.26 -4.29 4.04
CA ILE A 170 -17.02 -3.68 5.35
C ILE A 170 -15.81 -2.75 5.28
N CYS A 171 -14.70 -3.18 4.66
CA CYS A 171 -13.51 -2.35 4.48
C CYS A 171 -13.83 -1.08 3.66
N GLU A 172 -14.57 -1.20 2.57
CA GLU A 172 -14.97 -0.08 1.71
C GLU A 172 -15.83 0.93 2.48
N ARG A 173 -16.89 0.48 3.17
CA ARG A 173 -17.73 1.35 3.99
C ARG A 173 -16.96 2.04 5.10
N THR A 174 -16.05 1.31 5.74
CA THR A 174 -15.19 1.87 6.79
C THR A 174 -14.29 2.97 6.23
N PHE A 175 -13.63 2.73 5.10
CA PHE A 175 -12.80 3.72 4.43
C PHE A 175 -13.61 4.96 4.03
N LEU A 176 -14.75 4.78 3.35
CA LEU A 176 -15.62 5.88 2.94
C LEU A 176 -16.14 6.69 4.13
N SER A 177 -16.45 6.05 5.26
CA SER A 177 -16.85 6.76 6.48
C SER A 177 -15.75 7.67 7.01
N ILE A 178 -14.47 7.25 6.92
CA ILE A 178 -13.32 8.09 7.29
C ILE A 178 -13.20 9.29 6.34
N VAL A 179 -13.35 9.07 5.03
CA VAL A 179 -13.32 10.13 4.01
C VAL A 179 -14.42 11.15 4.25
N TYR A 180 -15.67 10.69 4.44
CA TYR A 180 -16.81 11.59 4.74
C TYR A 180 -16.61 12.36 6.04
N GLY A 181 -16.07 11.70 7.09
CA GLY A 181 -15.74 12.37 8.34
C GLY A 181 -14.74 13.50 8.15
N PHE A 182 -13.69 13.28 7.34
CA PHE A 182 -12.70 14.29 7.01
C PHE A 182 -13.31 15.46 6.22
N ILE A 183 -14.12 15.17 5.18
CA ILE A 183 -14.78 16.20 4.38
C ILE A 183 -15.72 17.05 5.24
N ASN A 184 -16.57 16.42 6.04
CA ASN A 184 -17.51 17.13 6.92
C ASN A 184 -16.81 18.01 7.94
N ARG A 185 -15.71 17.53 8.54
CA ARG A 185 -14.90 18.34 9.44
C ARG A 185 -14.36 19.58 8.75
N THR A 186 -13.79 19.44 7.55
CA THR A 186 -13.25 20.57 6.77
C THR A 186 -14.34 21.60 6.46
N LEU A 187 -15.54 21.13 6.12
CA LEU A 187 -16.68 22.01 5.87
C LEU A 187 -17.13 22.77 7.13
N VAL A 188 -17.15 22.09 8.29
CA VAL A 188 -17.46 22.73 9.58
C VAL A 188 -16.41 23.77 9.93
N GLU A 189 -15.13 23.46 9.83
CA GLU A 189 -14.03 24.39 10.11
C GLU A 189 -14.10 25.63 9.19
N ARG A 190 -14.36 25.43 7.90
CA ARG A 190 -14.53 26.54 6.92
C ARG A 190 -15.71 27.42 7.26
N ASN A 191 -16.87 26.84 7.56
CA ASN A 191 -18.05 27.61 7.91
C ASN A 191 -17.88 28.35 9.24
N TYR A 192 -17.25 27.72 10.24
CA TYR A 192 -16.94 28.36 11.51
C TYR A 192 -16.09 29.61 11.31
N ASN A 193 -15.01 29.50 10.53
CA ASN A 193 -14.13 30.63 10.24
C ASN A 193 -14.85 31.76 9.52
N ASN A 194 -15.72 31.44 8.54
CA ASN A 194 -16.51 32.44 7.83
C ASN A 194 -17.53 33.17 8.72
N ILE A 195 -18.08 32.49 9.74
CA ILE A 195 -19.10 33.05 10.61
C ILE A 195 -18.50 33.85 11.78
N PHE A 196 -17.40 33.35 12.36
CA PHE A 196 -16.91 33.83 13.65
C PHE A 196 -15.54 34.49 13.63
N VAL A 197 -14.74 34.31 12.56
CA VAL A 197 -13.37 34.77 12.47
C VAL A 197 -13.17 35.77 11.32
N GLY A 198 -14.00 35.69 10.24
CA GLY A 198 -13.98 36.57 9.07
C GLY A 198 -14.29 37.96 9.38
#